data_c46e594b3b8f579412711d1a95373b1a
#
_entry.id   c46e594b3b8f579412711d1a95373b1a
#
_cell.length_a   1.000
_cell.length_b   1.000
_cell.length_c   1.000
_cell.angle_alpha   90.00
_cell.angle_beta   90.00
_cell.angle_gamma   90.00
#
_symmetry.space_group_name_H-M   'P 1'
#
loop_
_entity.id
_entity.type
_entity.pdbx_description
1 polymer ?
#
loop_
_entity_poly.entity_id
_entity_poly.type
_entity_poly.pdbx_seq_one_letter_code
_entity_poly.pdbx_strand_id
1 'polypeptide(L)'
;TGIGSITKLLTAYMVYKAVDQGDLKWNSKVDISDYPFELTVSAGVSNIPLDARKYTVKQLLDATLISSANSASIALAEEIGGTESKFVDMMKAQLKDWGITDAKIVNASGLNNSYLGDNIYPGSKSDEENTMSAKDVAIIAQHVVKEYPEILDITKKTEADFDGVNKLKTFNYMLKGQPSYRKGVDGLKTGTTDLAGASFVAHSNESGMSIITVIMNADNTDTDDYARFTA
;
A
#
# COMPACT_ATOMS: atom_id res chain seq x y z
N THR A 1 11.30 -9.11 -8.54
CA THR A 1 10.86 -9.59 -7.23
C THR A 1 9.45 -9.10 -6.96
N GLY A 2 8.63 -9.92 -6.32
CA GLY A 2 7.32 -9.51 -5.83
C GLY A 2 7.44 -8.36 -4.84
N ILE A 3 6.47 -7.46 -4.82
CA ILE A 3 6.49 -6.30 -3.92
C ILE A 3 5.37 -6.31 -2.89
N GLY A 4 4.38 -7.18 -3.04
CA GLY A 4 3.25 -7.28 -2.12
C GLY A 4 2.63 -5.90 -1.83
N SER A 5 2.30 -5.67 -0.57
CA SER A 5 1.63 -4.45 -0.11
C SER A 5 2.47 -3.17 -0.24
N ILE A 6 3.73 -3.24 -0.65
CA ILE A 6 4.49 -2.04 -1.05
C ILE A 6 3.80 -1.35 -2.24
N THR A 7 3.08 -2.09 -3.06
CA THR A 7 2.18 -1.56 -4.10
C THR A 7 1.31 -0.40 -3.62
N LYS A 8 0.87 -0.44 -2.37
CA LYS A 8 -0.02 0.58 -1.77
C LYS A 8 0.61 1.97 -1.67
N LEU A 9 1.94 2.08 -1.75
CA LEU A 9 2.60 3.39 -1.87
C LEU A 9 2.27 4.05 -3.21
N LEU A 10 2.26 3.29 -4.30
CA LEU A 10 1.86 3.82 -5.60
C LEU A 10 0.36 4.14 -5.62
N THR A 11 -0.46 3.28 -5.06
CA THR A 11 -1.90 3.55 -4.90
C THR A 11 -2.13 4.84 -4.10
N ALA A 12 -1.44 5.02 -2.98
CA ALA A 12 -1.51 6.24 -2.18
C ALA A 12 -1.08 7.48 -2.98
N TYR A 13 0.02 7.38 -3.74
CA TYR A 13 0.46 8.48 -4.62
C TYR A 13 -0.66 8.91 -5.59
N MET A 14 -1.34 7.95 -6.20
CA MET A 14 -2.44 8.22 -7.12
C MET A 14 -3.63 8.90 -6.42
N VAL A 15 -3.90 8.54 -5.17
CA VAL A 15 -4.93 9.20 -4.35
C VAL A 15 -4.55 10.67 -4.07
N TYR A 16 -3.32 10.91 -3.61
CA TYR A 16 -2.82 12.28 -3.38
C TYR A 16 -2.88 13.13 -4.65
N LYS A 17 -2.48 12.54 -5.77
CA LYS A 17 -2.52 13.21 -7.07
C LYS A 17 -3.95 13.58 -7.48
N ALA A 18 -4.91 12.67 -7.30
CA ALA A 18 -6.32 12.93 -7.59
C ALA A 18 -6.90 14.05 -6.71
N VAL A 19 -6.53 14.08 -5.44
CA VAL A 19 -6.94 15.18 -4.53
C VAL A 19 -6.28 16.50 -4.92
N ASP A 20 -5.01 16.48 -5.23
CA ASP A 20 -4.25 17.67 -5.66
C ASP A 20 -4.79 18.26 -6.97
N GLN A 21 -5.24 17.43 -7.89
CA GLN A 21 -5.87 17.83 -9.14
C GLN A 21 -7.35 18.26 -9.00
N GLY A 22 -7.93 18.12 -7.82
CA GLY A 22 -9.31 18.48 -7.55
C GLY A 22 -10.36 17.43 -7.97
N ASP A 23 -9.93 16.24 -8.38
CA ASP A 23 -10.83 15.14 -8.78
C ASP A 23 -11.51 14.48 -7.58
N LEU A 24 -10.87 14.51 -6.42
CA LEU A 24 -11.36 14.00 -5.14
C LEU A 24 -11.13 15.01 -4.02
N LYS A 25 -11.91 14.87 -2.94
CA LYS A 25 -11.67 15.54 -1.67
C LYS A 25 -11.42 14.51 -0.59
N TRP A 26 -10.66 14.85 0.46
CA TRP A 26 -10.41 13.96 1.58
C TRP A 26 -11.69 13.46 2.27
N ASN A 27 -12.74 14.28 2.29
CA ASN A 27 -14.05 13.95 2.86
C ASN A 27 -15.04 13.40 1.82
N SER A 28 -14.65 13.23 0.56
CA SER A 28 -15.50 12.56 -0.44
C SER A 28 -15.85 11.16 0.03
N LYS A 29 -17.12 10.79 -0.09
CA LYS A 29 -17.61 9.46 0.27
C LYS A 29 -17.39 8.48 -0.86
N VAL A 30 -16.80 7.35 -0.54
CA VAL A 30 -16.52 6.23 -1.45
C VAL A 30 -17.45 5.09 -1.10
N ASP A 31 -18.20 4.62 -2.08
CA ASP A 31 -19.02 3.42 -1.95
C ASP A 31 -18.14 2.17 -2.09
N ILE A 32 -18.35 1.21 -1.20
CA ILE A 32 -17.66 -0.08 -1.25
C ILE A 32 -18.49 -1.06 -2.08
N SER A 33 -18.03 -1.39 -3.27
CA SER A 33 -18.68 -2.38 -4.13
C SER A 33 -18.56 -3.80 -3.57
N ASP A 34 -19.28 -4.73 -4.13
CA ASP A 34 -19.27 -6.12 -3.67
C ASP A 34 -17.89 -6.76 -3.73
N TYR A 35 -17.11 -6.49 -4.75
CA TYR A 35 -15.78 -7.06 -4.92
C TYR A 35 -14.83 -6.76 -3.73
N PRO A 36 -14.48 -5.51 -3.41
CA PRO A 36 -13.65 -5.25 -2.23
C PRO A 36 -14.34 -5.63 -0.92
N PHE A 37 -15.66 -5.57 -0.83
CA PHE A 37 -16.39 -5.98 0.37
C PHE A 37 -16.25 -7.47 0.65
N GLU A 38 -16.47 -8.32 -0.34
CA GLU A 38 -16.33 -9.78 -0.21
C GLU A 38 -14.90 -10.19 0.15
N LEU A 39 -13.90 -9.44 -0.30
CA LEU A 39 -12.51 -9.70 0.04
C LEU A 39 -12.20 -9.49 1.54
N THR A 40 -13.02 -8.71 2.26
CA THR A 40 -12.80 -8.46 3.70
C THR A 40 -12.90 -9.73 4.56
N VAL A 41 -13.59 -10.76 4.07
CA VAL A 41 -13.76 -12.04 4.79
C VAL A 41 -12.76 -13.10 4.35
N SER A 42 -11.87 -12.80 3.41
CA SER A 42 -10.85 -13.73 2.94
C SER A 42 -9.79 -13.97 4.01
N ALA A 43 -9.55 -15.24 4.33
CA ALA A 43 -8.50 -15.60 5.27
C ALA A 43 -7.11 -15.31 4.69
N GLY A 44 -6.18 -14.91 5.54
CA GLY A 44 -4.77 -14.71 5.19
C GLY A 44 -4.45 -13.39 4.49
N VAL A 45 -5.42 -12.50 4.32
CA VAL A 45 -5.20 -11.16 3.77
C VAL A 45 -5.48 -10.08 4.82
N SER A 46 -4.64 -9.03 4.84
CA SER A 46 -4.84 -7.91 5.76
C SER A 46 -6.03 -7.06 5.30
N ASN A 47 -6.92 -6.78 6.23
CA ASN A 47 -8.11 -5.97 5.97
C ASN A 47 -8.62 -5.32 7.26
N ILE A 48 -9.64 -4.49 7.09
CA ILE A 48 -10.48 -3.91 8.15
C ILE A 48 -11.93 -4.12 7.75
N PRO A 49 -12.87 -4.34 8.71
CA PRO A 49 -14.29 -4.42 8.37
C PRO A 49 -14.77 -3.16 7.64
N LEU A 50 -15.55 -3.35 6.58
CA LEU A 50 -16.12 -2.29 5.75
C LEU A 50 -17.66 -2.37 5.74
N ASP A 51 -18.26 -2.72 6.87
CA ASP A 51 -19.69 -3.06 6.99
C ASP A 51 -20.63 -1.90 6.64
N ALA A 52 -20.22 -0.66 6.88
CA ALA A 52 -21.00 0.52 6.52
C ALA A 52 -21.10 0.76 5.00
N ARG A 53 -20.26 0.09 4.21
CA ARG A 53 -20.23 0.15 2.75
C ARG A 53 -20.04 1.55 2.17
N LYS A 54 -19.69 2.53 3.01
CA LYS A 54 -19.43 3.92 2.61
C LYS A 54 -18.45 4.57 3.59
N TYR A 55 -17.32 5.06 3.10
CA TYR A 55 -16.27 5.67 3.91
C TYR A 55 -15.66 6.85 3.17
N THR A 56 -15.00 7.75 3.90
CA THR A 56 -14.27 8.86 3.26
C THR A 56 -13.00 8.36 2.58
N VAL A 57 -12.52 9.10 1.59
CA VAL A 57 -11.19 8.89 0.98
C VAL A 57 -10.12 8.83 2.06
N LYS A 58 -10.15 9.75 3.03
CA LYS A 58 -9.18 9.79 4.14
C LYS A 58 -9.22 8.54 4.99
N GLN A 59 -10.40 8.05 5.37
CA GLN A 59 -10.53 6.80 6.14
C GLN A 59 -9.92 5.63 5.38
N LEU A 60 -10.23 5.49 4.09
CA LEU A 60 -9.72 4.40 3.26
C LEU A 60 -8.21 4.50 3.02
N LEU A 61 -7.67 5.71 2.88
CA LEU A 61 -6.23 5.90 2.75
C LEU A 61 -5.50 5.53 4.05
N ASP A 62 -6.02 5.95 5.19
CA ASP A 62 -5.46 5.58 6.49
C ASP A 62 -5.45 4.05 6.68
N ALA A 63 -6.55 3.37 6.34
CA ALA A 63 -6.64 1.91 6.40
C ALA A 63 -5.65 1.22 5.45
N THR A 64 -5.50 1.76 4.25
CA THR A 64 -4.56 1.27 3.24
C THR A 64 -3.11 1.32 3.73
N LEU A 65 -2.72 2.44 4.32
CA LEU A 65 -1.33 2.68 4.71
C LEU A 65 -0.98 2.11 6.09
N ILE A 66 -1.85 2.27 7.08
CA ILE A 66 -1.55 1.85 8.46
C ILE A 66 -1.75 0.34 8.64
N SER A 67 -2.91 -0.16 8.25
CA SER A 67 -3.27 -1.59 8.43
C SER A 67 -3.14 -2.42 7.16
N SER A 68 -2.57 -1.85 6.11
CA SER A 68 -2.39 -2.57 4.83
C SER A 68 -3.70 -3.17 4.30
N ALA A 69 -4.82 -2.48 4.48
CA ALA A 69 -6.15 -2.98 4.14
C ALA A 69 -6.32 -3.12 2.62
N ASN A 70 -6.35 -4.34 2.13
CA ASN A 70 -6.42 -4.64 0.70
C ASN A 70 -7.73 -4.13 0.08
N SER A 71 -8.86 -4.36 0.74
CA SER A 71 -10.17 -3.90 0.26
C SER A 71 -10.25 -2.38 0.20
N ALA A 72 -9.64 -1.66 1.14
CA ALA A 72 -9.60 -0.21 1.11
C ALA A 72 -8.82 0.32 -0.09
N SER A 73 -7.68 -0.29 -0.42
CA SER A 73 -6.89 0.10 -1.60
C SER A 73 -7.64 -0.16 -2.92
N ILE A 74 -8.38 -1.26 -3.01
CA ILE A 74 -9.20 -1.59 -4.17
C ILE A 74 -10.38 -0.61 -4.30
N ALA A 75 -11.04 -0.28 -3.20
CA ALA A 75 -12.14 0.69 -3.21
C ALA A 75 -11.68 2.07 -3.69
N LEU A 76 -10.51 2.53 -3.24
CA LEU A 76 -9.89 3.76 -3.74
C LEU A 76 -9.56 3.68 -5.23
N ALA A 77 -9.06 2.55 -5.68
CA ALA A 77 -8.77 2.31 -7.09
C ALA A 77 -10.03 2.38 -7.95
N GLU A 78 -11.12 1.77 -7.52
CA GLU A 78 -12.41 1.83 -8.21
C GLU A 78 -12.96 3.27 -8.25
N GLU A 79 -12.83 4.01 -7.17
CA GLU A 79 -13.30 5.40 -7.10
C GLU A 79 -12.55 6.29 -8.11
N ILE A 80 -11.25 6.14 -8.21
CA ILE A 80 -10.41 6.97 -9.10
C ILE A 80 -10.49 6.51 -10.55
N GLY A 81 -10.43 5.21 -10.77
CA GLY A 81 -10.37 4.62 -12.12
C GLY A 81 -11.73 4.24 -12.72
N GLY A 82 -12.77 4.18 -11.90
CA GLY A 82 -14.06 3.58 -12.27
C GLY A 82 -14.06 2.05 -12.13
N THR A 83 -12.94 1.40 -12.42
CA THR A 83 -12.63 -0.01 -12.14
C THR A 83 -11.19 -0.11 -11.66
N GLU A 84 -10.86 -1.18 -10.92
CA GLU A 84 -9.47 -1.44 -10.54
C GLU A 84 -8.57 -1.60 -11.78
N SER A 85 -9.05 -2.26 -12.82
CA SER A 85 -8.26 -2.46 -14.05
C SER A 85 -7.89 -1.14 -14.73
N LYS A 86 -8.81 -0.19 -14.81
CA LYS A 86 -8.51 1.15 -15.33
C LYS A 86 -7.55 1.92 -14.44
N PHE A 87 -7.68 1.76 -13.13
CA PHE A 87 -6.73 2.34 -12.18
C PHE A 87 -5.33 1.74 -12.36
N VAL A 88 -5.22 0.44 -12.60
CA VAL A 88 -3.94 -0.22 -12.94
C VAL A 88 -3.32 0.40 -14.19
N ASP A 89 -4.11 0.70 -15.21
CA ASP A 89 -3.62 1.42 -16.40
C ASP A 89 -3.06 2.80 -16.03
N MET A 90 -3.71 3.52 -15.12
CA MET A 90 -3.22 4.80 -14.60
C MET A 90 -1.90 4.62 -13.83
N MET A 91 -1.79 3.58 -12.99
CA MET A 91 -0.54 3.25 -12.28
C MET A 91 0.60 2.98 -13.27
N LYS A 92 0.35 2.19 -14.31
CA LYS A 92 1.34 1.90 -15.36
C LYS A 92 1.80 3.15 -16.08
N ALA A 93 0.87 4.05 -16.44
CA ALA A 93 1.20 5.32 -17.07
C ALA A 93 2.08 6.18 -16.15
N GLN A 94 1.78 6.23 -14.86
CA GLN A 94 2.59 6.97 -13.89
C GLN A 94 4.01 6.41 -13.76
N LEU A 95 4.16 5.08 -13.71
CA LEU A 95 5.48 4.44 -13.69
C LEU A 95 6.30 4.78 -14.93
N LYS A 96 5.65 4.76 -16.09
CA LYS A 96 6.29 5.14 -17.36
C LYS A 96 6.78 6.59 -17.34
N ASP A 97 5.97 7.52 -16.81
CA ASP A 97 6.36 8.92 -16.66
C ASP A 97 7.60 9.09 -15.75
N TRP A 98 7.80 8.18 -14.82
CA TRP A 98 8.98 8.16 -13.95
C TRP A 98 10.16 7.36 -14.55
N GLY A 99 10.01 6.87 -15.79
CA GLY A 99 11.04 6.10 -16.48
C GLY A 99 11.19 4.66 -16.00
N ILE A 100 10.19 4.14 -15.27
CA ILE A 100 10.12 2.75 -14.83
C ILE A 100 9.44 1.93 -15.93
N THR A 101 10.21 1.05 -16.60
CA THR A 101 9.75 0.32 -17.78
C THR A 101 9.73 -1.20 -17.60
N ASP A 102 10.29 -1.71 -16.50
CA ASP A 102 10.46 -3.14 -16.23
C ASP A 102 9.58 -3.65 -15.07
N ALA A 103 8.76 -2.78 -14.50
CA ALA A 103 7.80 -3.16 -13.48
C ALA A 103 6.56 -3.83 -14.08
N LYS A 104 6.01 -4.78 -13.35
CA LYS A 104 4.73 -5.42 -13.68
C LYS A 104 3.71 -5.07 -12.61
N ILE A 105 2.61 -4.48 -13.01
CA ILE A 105 1.50 -4.12 -12.12
C ILE A 105 0.22 -4.76 -12.65
N VAL A 106 -0.46 -5.51 -11.81
CA VAL A 106 -1.71 -6.20 -12.14
C VAL A 106 -2.87 -5.85 -11.18
N ASN A 107 -2.59 -5.19 -10.05
CA ASN A 107 -3.64 -4.75 -9.13
C ASN A 107 -3.17 -3.59 -8.24
N ALA A 108 -4.11 -3.03 -7.49
CA ALA A 108 -3.89 -1.88 -6.62
C ALA A 108 -3.53 -2.24 -5.17
N SER A 109 -3.60 -3.50 -4.80
CA SER A 109 -3.38 -3.98 -3.43
C SER A 109 -2.01 -4.61 -3.20
N GLY A 110 -1.46 -5.24 -4.23
CA GLY A 110 -0.26 -6.05 -4.17
C GLY A 110 -0.52 -7.52 -3.85
N LEU A 111 -1.77 -7.93 -3.73
CA LEU A 111 -2.13 -9.33 -3.55
C LEU A 111 -1.76 -10.17 -4.77
N ASN A 112 -1.57 -11.47 -4.54
CA ASN A 112 -1.57 -12.43 -5.64
C ASN A 112 -2.97 -12.50 -6.25
N ASN A 113 -3.04 -12.57 -7.58
CA ASN A 113 -4.31 -12.64 -8.32
C ASN A 113 -5.22 -13.79 -7.88
N SER A 114 -4.66 -14.86 -7.29
CA SER A 114 -5.45 -15.99 -6.78
C SER A 114 -6.50 -15.60 -5.72
N TYR A 115 -6.30 -14.47 -5.04
CA TYR A 115 -7.28 -13.92 -4.10
C TYR A 115 -8.40 -13.12 -4.76
N LEU A 116 -8.26 -12.73 -6.03
CA LEU A 116 -9.12 -11.75 -6.69
C LEU A 116 -10.20 -12.37 -7.59
N GLY A 117 -10.19 -13.70 -7.75
CA GLY A 117 -11.19 -14.40 -8.55
C GLY A 117 -11.23 -13.89 -10.01
N ASP A 118 -12.42 -13.55 -10.46
CA ASP A 118 -12.65 -13.04 -11.81
C ASP A 118 -12.30 -11.55 -11.98
N ASN A 119 -11.89 -10.88 -10.90
CA ASN A 119 -11.58 -9.44 -10.91
C ASN A 119 -10.12 -9.13 -11.25
N ILE A 120 -9.39 -10.07 -11.78
CA ILE A 120 -7.98 -9.87 -12.17
C ILE A 120 -7.87 -8.95 -13.39
N TYR A 121 -6.72 -8.29 -13.51
CA TYR A 121 -6.41 -7.43 -14.66
C TYR A 121 -6.48 -8.23 -15.96
N PRO A 122 -7.15 -7.70 -17.01
CA PRO A 122 -7.31 -8.40 -18.31
C PRO A 122 -5.97 -8.82 -18.90
N GLY A 123 -5.84 -10.09 -19.25
CA GLY A 123 -4.62 -10.66 -19.81
C GLY A 123 -3.59 -11.10 -18.78
N SER A 124 -3.80 -10.84 -17.48
CA SER A 124 -2.98 -11.37 -16.41
C SER A 124 -3.36 -12.83 -16.09
N LYS A 125 -2.41 -13.54 -15.49
CA LYS A 125 -2.65 -14.92 -15.06
C LYS A 125 -3.19 -14.96 -13.63
N SER A 126 -3.86 -16.05 -13.28
CA SER A 126 -4.49 -16.25 -11.98
C SER A 126 -3.51 -16.32 -10.79
N ASP A 127 -2.22 -16.50 -11.05
CA ASP A 127 -1.17 -16.61 -10.04
C ASP A 127 -0.17 -15.44 -10.08
N GLU A 128 -0.46 -14.40 -10.88
CA GLU A 128 0.41 -13.25 -10.99
C GLU A 128 0.26 -12.28 -9.81
N GLU A 129 1.32 -11.57 -9.54
CA GLU A 129 1.32 -10.44 -8.61
C GLU A 129 2.26 -9.33 -9.09
N ASN A 130 2.20 -8.17 -8.44
CA ASN A 130 3.04 -7.04 -8.80
C ASN A 130 4.51 -7.34 -8.54
N THR A 131 5.35 -7.03 -9.53
CA THR A 131 6.80 -7.21 -9.43
C THR A 131 7.55 -5.96 -9.89
N MET A 132 8.62 -5.62 -9.21
CA MET A 132 9.56 -4.58 -9.62
C MET A 132 10.90 -4.72 -8.91
N SER A 133 11.88 -3.93 -9.32
CA SER A 133 13.18 -3.88 -8.66
C SER A 133 13.16 -3.03 -7.40
N ALA A 134 14.15 -3.21 -6.52
CA ALA A 134 14.31 -2.35 -5.35
C ALA A 134 14.58 -0.89 -5.75
N LYS A 135 15.25 -0.67 -6.88
CA LYS A 135 15.45 0.66 -7.44
C LYS A 135 14.13 1.34 -7.80
N ASP A 136 13.22 0.62 -8.43
CA ASP A 136 11.92 1.17 -8.82
C ASP A 136 11.07 1.51 -7.60
N VAL A 137 11.10 0.63 -6.60
CA VAL A 137 10.45 0.90 -5.31
C VAL A 137 11.01 2.17 -4.67
N ALA A 138 12.33 2.36 -4.69
CA ALA A 138 12.98 3.56 -4.16
C ALA A 138 12.56 4.83 -4.93
N ILE A 139 12.41 4.74 -6.25
CA ILE A 139 11.93 5.85 -7.09
C ILE A 139 10.49 6.22 -6.69
N ILE A 140 9.60 5.24 -6.55
CA ILE A 140 8.22 5.47 -6.10
C ILE A 140 8.21 6.16 -4.73
N ALA A 141 8.95 5.61 -3.77
CA ALA A 141 9.02 6.16 -2.42
C ALA A 141 9.55 7.58 -2.41
N GLN A 142 10.56 7.88 -3.22
CA GLN A 142 11.13 9.22 -3.36
C GLN A 142 10.09 10.22 -3.88
N HIS A 143 9.36 9.85 -4.93
CA HIS A 143 8.28 10.71 -5.46
C HIS A 143 7.19 10.96 -4.43
N VAL A 144 6.75 9.92 -3.73
CA VAL A 144 5.71 10.03 -2.71
C VAL A 144 6.13 11.00 -1.60
N VAL A 145 7.31 10.81 -1.03
CA VAL A 145 7.79 11.63 0.10
C VAL A 145 8.10 13.06 -0.34
N LYS A 146 8.63 13.24 -1.54
CA LYS A 146 9.00 14.56 -2.06
C LYS A 146 7.79 15.39 -2.46
N GLU A 147 6.81 14.78 -3.14
CA GLU A 147 5.66 15.50 -3.68
C GLU A 147 4.51 15.58 -2.67
N TYR A 148 4.36 14.57 -1.81
CA TYR A 148 3.30 14.47 -0.80
C TYR A 148 3.86 14.08 0.57
N PRO A 149 4.72 14.95 1.18
CA PRO A 149 5.38 14.64 2.46
C PRO A 149 4.40 14.41 3.61
N GLU A 150 3.16 14.91 3.50
CA GLU A 150 2.08 14.66 4.45
C GLU A 150 1.69 13.19 4.60
N ILE A 151 2.11 12.31 3.69
CA ILE A 151 1.94 10.85 3.86
C ILE A 151 2.59 10.37 5.16
N LEU A 152 3.68 11.02 5.58
CA LEU A 152 4.39 10.67 6.81
C LEU A 152 3.56 10.92 8.07
N ASP A 153 2.57 11.83 8.01
CA ASP A 153 1.64 12.04 9.11
C ASP A 153 0.72 10.83 9.32
N ILE A 154 0.52 10.03 8.29
CA ILE A 154 -0.23 8.77 8.36
C ILE A 154 0.71 7.62 8.75
N THR A 155 1.80 7.45 8.02
CA THR A 155 2.68 6.29 8.15
C THR A 155 3.46 6.21 9.47
N LYS A 156 3.62 7.33 10.17
CA LYS A 156 4.24 7.37 11.52
C LYS A 156 3.32 6.86 12.62
N LYS A 157 2.03 6.71 12.36
CA LYS A 157 1.05 6.28 13.37
C LYS A 157 1.16 4.78 13.63
N THR A 158 1.22 4.41 14.89
CA THR A 158 1.18 3.01 15.31
C THR A 158 -0.25 2.49 15.42
N GLU A 159 -1.18 3.39 15.74
CA GLU A 159 -2.61 3.12 15.87
C GLU A 159 -3.40 4.36 15.45
N ALA A 160 -4.60 4.16 14.91
CA ALA A 160 -5.54 5.24 14.59
C ALA A 160 -6.97 4.73 14.65
N ASP A 161 -7.91 5.61 14.95
CA ASP A 161 -9.32 5.33 14.79
C ASP A 161 -9.67 5.22 13.30
N PHE A 162 -10.56 4.28 12.95
CA PHE A 162 -11.05 4.14 11.59
C PHE A 162 -12.47 4.69 11.42
N ASP A 163 -13.41 4.19 12.21
CA ASP A 163 -14.85 4.46 12.07
C ASP A 163 -15.56 4.69 13.41
N GLY A 164 -14.82 4.95 14.49
CA GLY A 164 -15.35 5.08 15.84
C GLY A 164 -15.50 3.76 16.60
N VAL A 165 -15.34 2.62 15.94
CA VAL A 165 -15.44 1.27 16.51
C VAL A 165 -14.16 0.49 16.26
N ASN A 166 -13.72 0.44 14.99
CA ASN A 166 -12.53 -0.29 14.57
C ASN A 166 -11.30 0.59 14.64
N LYS A 167 -10.18 0.01 15.08
CA LYS A 167 -8.89 0.67 15.13
C LYS A 167 -7.94 0.10 14.10
N LEU A 168 -7.16 0.99 13.48
CA LEU A 168 -6.06 0.65 12.59
C LEU A 168 -4.81 0.41 13.44
N LYS A 169 -4.04 -0.63 13.10
CA LYS A 169 -2.77 -0.94 13.75
C LYS A 169 -1.69 -1.13 12.71
N THR A 170 -0.51 -0.60 12.99
CA THR A 170 0.64 -0.65 12.10
C THR A 170 1.26 -2.04 12.01
N PHE A 171 1.86 -2.33 10.84
CA PHE A 171 2.81 -3.42 10.65
C PHE A 171 4.27 -2.94 10.63
N ASN A 172 4.50 -1.63 10.78
CA ASN A 172 5.85 -1.08 10.85
C ASN A 172 6.37 -1.13 12.29
N TYR A 173 7.08 -2.18 12.61
CA TYR A 173 7.61 -2.39 13.96
C TYR A 173 8.84 -1.54 14.29
N MET A 174 9.33 -0.71 13.36
CA MET A 174 10.38 0.26 13.64
C MET A 174 9.87 1.60 14.17
N LEU A 175 8.55 1.79 14.22
CA LEU A 175 7.96 3.00 14.80
C LEU A 175 8.08 3.03 16.33
N LYS A 176 7.97 4.24 16.92
CA LYS A 176 8.08 4.43 18.37
C LYS A 176 7.06 3.57 19.12
N GLY A 177 7.57 2.85 20.12
CA GLY A 177 6.74 1.94 20.95
C GLY A 177 6.56 0.56 20.35
N GLN A 178 7.13 0.27 19.19
CA GLN A 178 7.10 -1.04 18.55
C GLN A 178 8.38 -1.84 18.84
N PRO A 179 8.34 -3.19 18.66
CA PRO A 179 9.43 -4.07 19.07
C PRO A 179 10.82 -3.80 18.46
N SER A 180 10.85 -3.30 17.22
CA SER A 180 12.09 -3.01 16.49
C SER A 180 12.37 -1.50 16.39
N TYR A 181 11.88 -0.72 17.34
CA TYR A 181 11.97 0.74 17.30
C TYR A 181 13.35 1.25 16.91
N ARG A 182 13.40 2.14 15.93
CA ARG A 182 14.57 2.94 15.55
C ARG A 182 14.19 4.41 15.52
N LYS A 183 14.91 5.23 16.28
CA LYS A 183 14.70 6.67 16.32
C LYS A 183 14.86 7.27 14.92
N GLY A 184 13.92 8.16 14.54
CA GLY A 184 13.92 8.82 13.24
C GLY A 184 13.05 8.16 12.19
N VAL A 185 12.68 6.87 12.35
CA VAL A 185 11.79 6.18 11.41
C VAL A 185 10.35 6.69 11.57
N ASP A 186 9.75 7.11 10.43
CA ASP A 186 8.39 7.65 10.38
C ASP A 186 7.55 7.09 9.22
N GLY A 187 8.09 6.13 8.48
CA GLY A 187 7.40 5.45 7.37
C GLY A 187 8.19 4.24 6.87
N LEU A 188 7.80 3.62 5.75
CA LEU A 188 6.65 3.93 4.92
C LEU A 188 5.66 2.75 4.85
N LYS A 189 6.16 1.56 4.38
CA LYS A 189 5.28 0.44 4.10
C LYS A 189 6.00 -0.89 4.15
N THR A 190 5.37 -1.87 4.76
CA THR A 190 5.75 -3.29 4.69
C THR A 190 5.00 -4.00 3.59
N GLY A 191 5.54 -5.11 3.12
CA GLY A 191 4.88 -6.00 2.18
C GLY A 191 5.32 -7.45 2.40
N THR A 192 4.37 -8.36 2.31
CA THR A 192 4.63 -9.81 2.41
C THR A 192 3.69 -10.57 1.48
N THR A 193 4.25 -11.39 0.61
CA THR A 193 3.58 -12.45 -0.13
C THR A 193 4.56 -13.61 -0.25
N ASP A 194 4.10 -14.77 -0.69
CA ASP A 194 5.00 -15.91 -0.92
C ASP A 194 6.11 -15.56 -1.93
N LEU A 195 5.81 -14.75 -2.94
CA LEU A 195 6.78 -14.31 -3.94
C LEU A 195 7.65 -13.14 -3.45
N ALA A 196 7.06 -12.22 -2.70
CA ALA A 196 7.76 -11.02 -2.22
C ALA A 196 8.71 -11.31 -1.06
N GLY A 197 8.41 -12.36 -0.28
CA GLY A 197 9.06 -12.52 1.02
C GLY A 197 8.77 -11.34 1.95
N ALA A 198 9.50 -11.23 3.03
CA ALA A 198 9.42 -10.09 3.93
C ALA A 198 10.12 -8.89 3.32
N SER A 199 9.37 -7.85 2.98
CA SER A 199 9.87 -6.64 2.33
C SER A 199 9.48 -5.39 3.11
N PHE A 200 10.29 -4.33 3.01
CA PHE A 200 10.08 -3.10 3.75
C PHE A 200 10.67 -1.90 3.01
N VAL A 201 9.90 -0.84 2.92
CA VAL A 201 10.37 0.48 2.54
C VAL A 201 10.31 1.36 3.77
N ALA A 202 11.46 1.80 4.26
CA ALA A 202 11.55 2.71 5.39
C ALA A 202 11.80 4.13 4.91
N HIS A 203 11.24 5.08 5.65
CA HIS A 203 11.68 6.47 5.64
C HIS A 203 12.14 6.84 7.03
N SER A 204 13.24 7.57 7.10
CA SER A 204 13.75 8.11 8.35
C SER A 204 14.31 9.50 8.18
N ASN A 205 14.21 10.30 9.25
CA ASN A 205 14.89 11.58 9.39
C ASN A 205 16.05 11.39 10.37
N GLU A 206 17.27 11.41 9.85
CA GLU A 206 18.48 11.22 10.65
C GLU A 206 19.44 12.38 10.41
N SER A 207 19.78 13.10 11.49
CA SER A 207 20.72 14.23 11.41
C SER A 207 20.39 15.26 10.30
N GLY A 208 19.10 15.53 10.10
CA GLY A 208 18.62 16.46 9.08
C GLY A 208 18.54 15.89 7.66
N MET A 209 18.85 14.61 7.49
CA MET A 209 18.72 13.92 6.20
C MET A 209 17.43 13.09 6.14
N SER A 210 16.74 13.20 5.01
CA SER A 210 15.62 12.33 4.63
C SER A 210 16.18 11.10 3.91
N ILE A 211 16.04 9.93 4.49
CA ILE A 211 16.62 8.68 4.00
C ILE A 211 15.50 7.70 3.66
N ILE A 212 15.60 7.09 2.49
CA ILE A 212 14.73 5.98 2.07
C ILE A 212 15.58 4.72 2.00
N THR A 213 15.14 3.67 2.68
CA THR A 213 15.77 2.34 2.65
C THR A 213 14.78 1.34 2.09
N VAL A 214 15.22 0.53 1.14
CA VAL A 214 14.40 -0.52 0.53
C VAL A 214 15.04 -1.87 0.78
N ILE A 215 14.28 -2.75 1.43
CA ILE A 215 14.65 -4.15 1.69
C ILE A 215 13.62 -5.03 1.00
N MET A 216 14.09 -5.90 0.12
CA MET A 216 13.25 -6.80 -0.65
C MET A 216 13.62 -8.24 -0.35
N ASN A 217 12.61 -9.07 -0.09
CA ASN A 217 12.80 -10.50 0.10
C ASN A 217 13.84 -10.81 1.19
N ALA A 218 13.75 -10.13 2.32
CA ALA A 218 14.50 -10.52 3.51
C ALA A 218 14.15 -11.99 3.86
N ASP A 219 15.10 -12.72 4.43
CA ASP A 219 14.95 -14.15 4.68
C ASP A 219 13.59 -14.46 5.34
N ASN A 220 12.77 -15.27 4.66
CA ASN A 220 11.47 -15.69 5.15
C ASN A 220 11.37 -17.22 5.25
N THR A 221 12.49 -17.89 5.46
CA THR A 221 12.52 -19.35 5.66
C THR A 221 11.71 -19.78 6.88
N ASP A 222 11.45 -18.83 7.77
CA ASP A 222 10.62 -19.02 8.97
C ASP A 222 9.74 -17.81 9.19
N THR A 223 8.56 -17.74 8.89
CA THR A 223 7.50 -16.89 9.46
C THR A 223 7.95 -15.67 10.35
N ASP A 224 9.24 -15.30 10.32
CA ASP A 224 9.78 -14.20 11.10
C ASP A 224 9.56 -12.87 10.38
N ASP A 225 8.42 -12.27 10.67
CA ASP A 225 8.08 -10.92 10.19
C ASP A 225 9.12 -9.85 10.59
N TYR A 226 10.03 -10.17 11.50
CA TYR A 226 11.07 -9.26 11.96
C TYR A 226 12.30 -9.20 11.07
N ALA A 227 12.53 -10.20 10.19
CA ALA A 227 13.72 -10.26 9.33
C ALA A 227 13.91 -8.96 8.52
N ARG A 228 12.82 -8.37 8.03
CA ARG A 228 12.82 -7.10 7.30
C ARG A 228 13.32 -5.90 8.11
N PHE A 229 13.25 -5.95 9.44
CA PHE A 229 13.64 -4.85 10.32
C PHE A 229 15.06 -4.98 10.83
N THR A 230 15.73 -6.09 10.58
CA THR A 230 17.11 -6.39 10.99
C THR A 230 18.09 -6.55 9.82
N ALA A 231 17.57 -6.59 8.60
CA ALA A 231 18.36 -6.73 7.38
C ALA A 231 19.18 -5.48 7.03
#